data_75e8f5221ba12a19deb8200efccb8c4f
#
_entry.id   75e8f5221ba12a19deb8200efccb8c4f
#
_cell.length_a   1.000
_cell.length_b   1.000
_cell.length_c   1.000
_cell.angle_alpha   90.00
_cell.angle_beta   90.00
_cell.angle_gamma   90.00
#
_symmetry.space_group_name_H-M   'P 1'
#
loop_
_entity.id
_entity.type
_entity.pdbx_description
1 polymer ?
#
loop_
_entity_poly.entity_id
_entity_poly.type
_entity_poly.pdbx_seq_one_letter_code
_entity_poly.pdbx_strand_id
1 'polypeptide(L)'
;MMIPVTKPGDKLIIIRQFRPPTGRLVYEFPAGLINPGEDPVEAAVRELKEETGYAGTVDFCTPRVFTSPGLSSEFVHLVRMTVDLDAQTDLQTHFDESESIETFLVPQDSLPDFIRRAEAEGCGVDTKLYMWAITRGGFLD
;
A
#
# COMPACT_ATOMS: atom_id res chain seq x y z
N MET A 1 -1.89 -6.61 -3.57
CA MET A 1 -1.34 -5.30 -3.14
C MET A 1 -2.11 -4.19 -3.81
N MET A 2 -2.53 -3.22 -3.04
CA MET A 2 -3.32 -2.08 -3.51
C MET A 2 -2.44 -0.84 -3.69
N ILE A 3 -2.75 -0.02 -4.70
CA ILE A 3 -2.15 1.30 -4.92
C ILE A 3 -3.30 2.32 -4.83
N PRO A 4 -3.69 2.69 -3.62
CA PRO A 4 -4.84 3.57 -3.42
C PRO A 4 -4.42 5.04 -3.56
N VAL A 5 -5.08 5.74 -4.48
CA VAL A 5 -4.90 7.15 -4.77
C VAL A 5 -6.17 7.90 -4.40
N THR A 6 -6.05 8.97 -3.64
CA THR A 6 -7.20 9.72 -3.16
C THR A 6 -7.72 10.74 -4.18
N LYS A 7 -8.99 11.11 -4.04
CA LYS A 7 -9.63 12.30 -4.61
C LYS A 7 -10.27 13.12 -3.48
N PRO A 8 -10.23 14.47 -3.53
CA PRO A 8 -9.31 15.30 -4.29
C PRO A 8 -7.90 15.27 -3.66
N GLY A 9 -6.89 15.60 -4.43
CA GLY A 9 -5.58 15.94 -3.90
C GLY A 9 -4.46 14.94 -4.12
N ASP A 10 -4.66 13.89 -4.92
CA ASP A 10 -3.59 13.00 -5.39
C ASP A 10 -2.64 12.47 -4.28
N LYS A 11 -3.20 12.10 -3.12
CA LYS A 11 -2.42 11.47 -2.07
C LYS A 11 -2.43 9.95 -2.25
N LEU A 12 -1.35 9.32 -1.83
CA LEU A 12 -1.28 7.88 -1.64
C LEU A 12 -1.72 7.52 -0.23
N ILE A 13 -2.42 6.41 -0.10
CA ILE A 13 -2.62 5.76 1.19
C ILE A 13 -1.50 4.74 1.34
N ILE A 14 -0.66 4.95 2.34
CA ILE A 14 0.52 4.14 2.67
C ILE A 14 0.31 3.60 4.07
N ILE A 15 0.75 2.38 4.32
CA ILE A 15 0.76 1.78 5.65
C ILE A 15 2.18 1.67 6.19
N ARG A 16 2.29 1.59 7.52
CA ARG A 16 3.50 1.21 8.24
C ARG A 16 3.19 0.09 9.19
N GLN A 17 3.96 -0.98 9.12
CA GLN A 17 3.84 -2.09 10.05
C GLN A 17 5.20 -2.72 10.36
N PHE A 18 5.28 -3.43 11.47
CA PHE A 18 6.48 -4.19 11.81
C PHE A 18 6.55 -5.47 10.95
N ARG A 19 7.68 -5.64 10.27
CA ARG A 19 7.94 -6.83 9.46
C ARG A 19 9.02 -7.69 10.12
N PRO A 20 8.65 -8.80 10.80
CA PRO A 20 9.59 -9.65 11.53
C PRO A 20 10.84 -10.07 10.74
N PRO A 21 10.74 -10.45 9.43
CA PRO A 21 11.94 -10.84 8.68
C PRO A 21 12.98 -9.72 8.53
N THR A 22 12.54 -8.46 8.57
CA THR A 22 13.45 -7.29 8.46
C THR A 22 13.87 -6.74 9.82
N GLY A 23 13.16 -7.12 10.88
CA GLY A 23 13.32 -6.57 12.23
C GLY A 23 13.00 -5.09 12.35
N ARG A 24 12.21 -4.53 11.44
CA ARG A 24 11.93 -3.08 11.34
C ARG A 24 10.46 -2.79 11.08
N LEU A 25 10.07 -1.56 11.40
CA LEU A 25 8.89 -0.94 10.82
C LEU A 25 9.16 -0.64 9.35
N VAL A 26 8.23 -1.01 8.48
CA VAL A 26 8.36 -0.85 7.03
C VAL A 26 7.17 -0.05 6.49
N TYR A 27 7.46 0.96 5.69
CA TYR A 27 6.46 1.68 4.91
C TYR A 27 6.23 0.97 3.58
N GLU A 28 4.97 0.71 3.28
CA GLU A 28 4.57 -0.07 2.12
C GLU A 28 3.16 0.30 1.63
N PHE A 29 2.81 -0.15 0.45
CA PHE A 29 1.43 -0.12 0.01
C PHE A 29 0.60 -1.17 0.75
N PRO A 30 -0.69 -0.91 1.06
CA PRO A 30 -1.57 -1.90 1.65
C PRO A 30 -1.59 -3.20 0.84
N ALA A 31 -1.57 -4.34 1.54
CA ALA A 31 -1.53 -5.65 0.87
C ALA A 31 -2.02 -6.76 1.80
N GLY A 32 -2.96 -7.54 1.33
CA GLY A 32 -3.46 -8.68 2.06
C GLY A 32 -3.59 -9.94 1.20
N LEU A 33 -4.03 -11.01 1.81
CA LEU A 33 -4.17 -12.32 1.19
C LEU A 33 -5.51 -12.44 0.46
N ILE A 34 -5.49 -13.15 -0.66
CA ILE A 34 -6.71 -13.54 -1.37
C ILE A 34 -7.20 -14.85 -0.74
N ASN A 35 -8.43 -14.87 -0.24
CA ASN A 35 -9.02 -16.05 0.34
C ASN A 35 -9.31 -17.13 -0.74
N PRO A 36 -9.39 -18.40 -0.37
CA PRO A 36 -9.75 -19.45 -1.32
C PRO A 36 -11.09 -19.15 -2.00
N GLY A 37 -11.05 -19.03 -3.35
CA GLY A 37 -12.24 -18.75 -4.17
C GLY A 37 -12.64 -17.28 -4.27
N GLU A 38 -11.91 -16.38 -3.61
CA GLU A 38 -12.13 -14.93 -3.69
C GLU A 38 -11.51 -14.34 -4.97
N ASP A 39 -12.22 -13.40 -5.59
CA ASP A 39 -11.67 -12.64 -6.72
C ASP A 39 -10.62 -11.61 -6.24
N PRO A 40 -9.51 -11.39 -6.97
CA PRO A 40 -8.49 -10.42 -6.59
C PRO A 40 -9.00 -8.99 -6.40
N VAL A 41 -10.03 -8.58 -7.14
CA VAL A 41 -10.65 -7.26 -7.02
C VAL A 41 -11.46 -7.17 -5.72
N GLU A 42 -12.23 -8.20 -5.40
CA GLU A 42 -12.99 -8.28 -4.13
C GLU A 42 -12.04 -8.28 -2.93
N ALA A 43 -10.97 -9.09 -2.99
CA ALA A 43 -9.93 -9.12 -1.95
C ALA A 43 -9.30 -7.72 -1.74
N ALA A 44 -8.99 -7.00 -2.82
CA ALA A 44 -8.39 -5.66 -2.71
C ALA A 44 -9.32 -4.66 -2.03
N VAL A 45 -10.62 -4.70 -2.32
CA VAL A 45 -11.62 -3.82 -1.68
C VAL A 45 -11.75 -4.15 -0.19
N ARG A 46 -11.83 -5.43 0.16
CA ARG A 46 -11.92 -5.91 1.54
C ARG A 46 -10.68 -5.52 2.34
N GLU A 47 -9.49 -5.88 1.87
CA GLU A 47 -8.22 -5.64 2.56
C GLU A 47 -7.93 -4.15 2.74
N LEU A 48 -8.20 -3.31 1.72
CA LEU A 48 -8.04 -1.86 1.88
C LEU A 48 -8.89 -1.34 3.04
N LYS A 49 -10.14 -1.80 3.15
CA LYS A 49 -11.03 -1.39 4.23
C LYS A 49 -10.56 -1.91 5.60
N GLU A 50 -10.12 -3.16 5.68
CA GLU A 50 -9.66 -3.78 6.92
C GLU A 50 -8.39 -3.11 7.44
N GLU A 51 -7.36 -2.93 6.60
CA GLU A 51 -6.07 -2.37 7.00
C GLU A 51 -6.08 -0.85 7.21
N THR A 52 -6.87 -0.11 6.43
CA THR A 52 -6.78 1.35 6.41
C THR A 52 -8.06 2.07 6.85
N GLY A 53 -9.16 1.37 6.93
CA GLY A 53 -10.48 1.96 7.16
C GLY A 53 -11.09 2.66 5.93
N TYR A 54 -10.33 2.82 4.84
CA TYR A 54 -10.82 3.50 3.64
C TYR A 54 -11.55 2.55 2.69
N ALA A 55 -12.65 3.03 2.11
CA ALA A 55 -13.32 2.38 0.99
C ALA A 55 -12.84 2.98 -0.32
N GLY A 56 -12.55 2.14 -1.30
CA GLY A 56 -12.10 2.56 -2.63
C GLY A 56 -12.76 1.78 -3.75
N THR A 57 -12.70 2.32 -4.95
CA THR A 57 -13.12 1.66 -6.19
C THR A 57 -11.90 1.22 -6.97
N VAL A 58 -11.97 0.03 -7.58
CA VAL A 58 -10.88 -0.51 -8.39
C VAL A 58 -10.90 0.09 -9.79
N ASP A 59 -9.78 0.71 -10.19
CA ASP A 59 -9.59 1.26 -11.53
C ASP A 59 -8.94 0.22 -12.46
N PHE A 60 -8.00 -0.57 -11.92
CA PHE A 60 -7.22 -1.52 -12.68
C PHE A 60 -6.65 -2.63 -11.79
N CYS A 61 -6.62 -3.86 -12.30
CA CYS A 61 -6.00 -5.02 -11.65
C CYS A 61 -5.12 -5.76 -12.66
N THR A 62 -3.86 -6.04 -12.29
CA THR A 62 -2.95 -6.82 -13.14
C THR A 62 -3.30 -8.31 -13.10
N PRO A 63 -2.90 -9.10 -14.11
CA PRO A 63 -2.68 -10.54 -13.92
C PRO A 63 -1.68 -10.82 -12.78
N ARG A 64 -1.39 -12.08 -12.52
CA ARG A 64 -0.33 -12.48 -11.59
C ARG A 64 1.01 -11.91 -12.02
N VAL A 65 1.68 -11.19 -11.11
CA VAL A 65 3.04 -10.68 -11.29
C VAL A 65 3.93 -11.17 -10.15
N PHE A 66 5.16 -11.53 -10.45
CA PHE A 66 6.08 -12.07 -9.45
C PHE A 66 6.83 -10.96 -8.74
N THR A 67 6.99 -11.07 -7.42
CA THR A 67 7.72 -10.11 -6.60
C THR A 67 9.23 -10.35 -6.64
N SER A 68 9.65 -11.61 -6.53
CA SER A 68 11.06 -12.01 -6.46
C SER A 68 11.27 -13.34 -7.20
N PRO A 69 11.15 -13.39 -8.55
CA PRO A 69 11.08 -14.64 -9.30
C PRO A 69 12.37 -15.49 -9.24
N GLY A 70 13.49 -14.91 -8.85
CA GLY A 70 14.74 -15.64 -8.61
C GLY A 70 14.80 -16.35 -7.25
N LEU A 71 13.89 -16.07 -6.32
CA LEU A 71 13.93 -16.58 -4.95
C LEU A 71 12.65 -17.31 -4.56
N SER A 72 11.51 -16.91 -5.08
CA SER A 72 10.20 -17.36 -4.64
C SER A 72 9.22 -17.46 -5.80
N SER A 73 8.27 -18.37 -5.69
CA SER A 73 7.10 -18.45 -6.56
C SER A 73 5.96 -17.52 -6.14
N GLU A 74 6.19 -16.66 -5.13
CA GLU A 74 5.24 -15.67 -4.70
C GLU A 74 4.83 -14.75 -5.84
N PHE A 75 3.54 -14.55 -5.98
CA PHE A 75 2.97 -13.59 -6.92
C PHE A 75 1.98 -12.66 -6.22
N VAL A 76 1.77 -11.52 -6.82
CA VAL A 76 0.76 -10.55 -6.36
C VAL A 76 -0.08 -10.08 -7.55
N HIS A 77 -1.25 -9.55 -7.26
CA HIS A 77 -1.99 -8.67 -8.17
C HIS A 77 -1.75 -7.23 -7.74
N LEU A 78 -1.37 -6.36 -8.67
CA LEU A 78 -1.27 -4.93 -8.43
C LEU A 78 -2.62 -4.30 -8.76
N VAL A 79 -3.27 -3.71 -7.76
CA VAL A 79 -4.62 -3.18 -7.90
C VAL A 79 -4.58 -1.68 -7.66
N ARG A 80 -4.75 -0.89 -8.73
CA ARG A 80 -4.92 0.55 -8.61
C ARG A 80 -6.34 0.85 -8.16
N MET A 81 -6.47 1.72 -7.16
CA MET A 81 -7.76 2.09 -6.59
C MET A 81 -7.88 3.60 -6.44
N THR A 82 -9.08 4.10 -6.66
CA THR A 82 -9.46 5.48 -6.33
C THR A 82 -10.22 5.50 -5.02
N VAL A 83 -9.79 6.38 -4.10
CA VAL A 83 -10.44 6.62 -2.81
C VAL A 83 -10.97 8.05 -2.77
N ASP A 84 -12.27 8.19 -2.62
CA ASP A 84 -12.91 9.49 -2.42
C ASP A 84 -12.93 9.80 -0.93
N LEU A 85 -12.15 10.78 -0.49
CA LEU A 85 -12.04 11.14 0.93
C LEU A 85 -13.32 11.77 1.48
N ASP A 86 -14.08 12.46 0.65
CA ASP A 86 -15.34 13.14 1.06
C ASP A 86 -16.46 12.10 1.27
N ALA A 87 -16.35 10.94 0.66
CA ALA A 87 -17.32 9.85 0.78
C ALA A 87 -17.07 8.92 1.99
N GLN A 88 -15.96 9.12 2.74
CA GLN A 88 -15.64 8.26 3.88
C GLN A 88 -16.50 8.67 5.10
N THR A 89 -17.27 7.73 5.62
CA THR A 89 -18.14 7.96 6.79
C THR A 89 -17.66 7.30 8.06
N ASP A 90 -16.83 6.26 7.93
CA ASP A 90 -16.33 5.48 9.06
C ASP A 90 -14.94 4.91 8.70
N LEU A 91 -13.91 5.36 9.42
CA LEU A 91 -12.52 4.95 9.24
C LEU A 91 -12.10 3.90 10.30
N GLN A 92 -12.99 2.98 10.63
CA GLN A 92 -12.63 1.88 11.52
C GLN A 92 -11.79 0.84 10.77
N THR A 93 -10.69 0.48 11.38
CA THR A 93 -9.81 -0.60 10.93
C THR A 93 -10.14 -1.90 11.68
N HIS A 94 -9.95 -3.02 11.02
CA HIS A 94 -10.17 -4.34 11.60
C HIS A 94 -8.92 -5.17 11.37
N PHE A 95 -8.00 -5.11 12.33
CA PHE A 95 -6.76 -5.87 12.30
C PHE A 95 -6.94 -7.24 12.96
N ASP A 96 -6.17 -8.21 12.52
CA ASP A 96 -5.95 -9.43 13.28
C ASP A 96 -5.21 -9.10 14.60
N GLU A 97 -5.43 -9.91 15.65
CA GLU A 97 -4.89 -9.64 17.01
C GLU A 97 -3.36 -9.44 17.07
N SER A 98 -2.63 -9.88 16.04
CA SER A 98 -1.17 -9.75 15.93
C SER A 98 -0.71 -8.58 15.07
N GLU A 99 -1.60 -7.84 14.44
CA GLU A 99 -1.28 -6.76 13.52
C GLU A 99 -1.39 -5.40 14.20
N SER A 100 -0.40 -4.54 13.93
CA SER A 100 -0.43 -3.12 14.29
C SER A 100 -0.03 -2.32 13.06
N ILE A 101 -1.03 -1.79 12.37
CA ILE A 101 -0.88 -1.06 11.11
C ILE A 101 -1.23 0.41 11.35
N GLU A 102 -0.34 1.28 10.92
CA GLU A 102 -0.58 2.73 10.90
C GLU A 102 -0.77 3.20 9.46
N THR A 103 -1.75 4.05 9.23
CA THR A 103 -2.11 4.56 7.91
C THR A 103 -1.69 6.00 7.73
N PHE A 104 -1.13 6.33 6.56
CA PHE A 104 -0.62 7.65 6.20
C PHE A 104 -1.21 8.11 4.87
N LEU A 105 -1.63 9.38 4.82
CA LEU A 105 -2.00 10.08 3.59
C LEU A 105 -0.82 10.93 3.12
N VAL A 106 -0.12 10.48 2.08
CA VAL A 106 1.11 11.11 1.59
C VAL A 106 0.87 11.73 0.21
N PRO A 107 1.01 13.07 0.06
CA PRO A 107 0.96 13.69 -1.27
C PRO A 107 2.01 13.08 -2.19
N GLN A 108 1.62 12.74 -3.42
CA GLN A 108 2.53 12.04 -4.35
C GLN A 108 3.79 12.84 -4.63
N ASP A 109 3.69 14.16 -4.74
CA ASP A 109 4.84 15.06 -4.97
C ASP A 109 5.80 15.11 -3.76
N SER A 110 5.30 14.80 -2.56
CA SER A 110 6.10 14.76 -1.33
C SER A 110 6.64 13.37 -1.00
N LEU A 111 6.35 12.37 -1.82
CA LEU A 111 6.74 10.98 -1.55
C LEU A 111 8.26 10.80 -1.44
N PRO A 112 9.11 11.43 -2.29
CA PRO A 112 10.56 11.31 -2.13
C PRO A 112 11.08 11.80 -0.78
N ASP A 113 10.58 12.95 -0.31
CA ASP A 113 10.96 13.49 1.00
C ASP A 113 10.40 12.67 2.16
N PHE A 114 9.22 12.10 1.99
CA PHE A 114 8.64 11.16 2.95
C PHE A 114 9.54 9.92 3.10
N ILE A 115 10.00 9.34 2.00
CA ILE A 115 10.90 8.18 1.98
C ILE A 115 12.23 8.52 2.67
N ARG A 116 12.88 9.65 2.33
CA ARG A 116 14.13 10.07 2.97
C ARG A 116 14.00 10.22 4.49
N ARG A 117 12.87 10.76 4.97
CA ARG A 117 12.59 10.86 6.41
C ARG A 117 12.41 9.50 7.05
N ALA A 118 11.64 8.61 6.43
CA ALA A 118 11.44 7.25 6.93
C ALA A 118 12.77 6.50 7.12
N GLU A 119 13.68 6.62 6.17
CA GLU A 119 15.03 6.03 6.24
C GLU A 119 15.89 6.67 7.35
N ALA A 120 15.84 7.98 7.49
CA ALA A 120 16.57 8.69 8.55
C ALA A 120 16.08 8.29 9.95
N GLU A 121 14.83 7.90 10.09
CA GLU A 121 14.22 7.36 11.31
C GLU A 121 14.51 5.86 11.52
N GLY A 122 15.23 5.20 10.59
CA GLY A 122 15.58 3.79 10.66
C GLY A 122 14.49 2.83 10.22
N CYS A 123 13.41 3.33 9.61
CA CYS A 123 12.37 2.51 9.00
C CYS A 123 12.84 1.88 7.68
N GLY A 124 12.28 0.73 7.33
CA GLY A 124 12.38 0.18 5.99
C GLY A 124 11.37 0.82 5.04
N VAL A 125 11.64 0.72 3.74
CA VAL A 125 10.72 1.13 2.69
C VAL A 125 10.64 0.01 1.65
N ASP A 126 9.42 -0.38 1.30
CA ASP A 126 9.19 -1.42 0.29
C ASP A 126 9.62 -0.95 -1.11
N THR A 127 10.23 -1.84 -1.88
CA THR A 127 10.72 -1.57 -3.23
C THR A 127 9.65 -0.98 -4.15
N LYS A 128 8.39 -1.43 -4.03
CA LYS A 128 7.29 -0.97 -4.88
C LYS A 128 6.94 0.50 -4.61
N LEU A 129 7.05 0.92 -3.35
CA LEU A 129 6.86 2.32 -2.98
C LEU A 129 7.99 3.21 -3.53
N TYR A 130 9.24 2.73 -3.46
CA TYR A 130 10.38 3.39 -4.10
C TYR A 130 10.21 3.50 -5.62
N MET A 131 9.83 2.42 -6.28
CA MET A 131 9.61 2.41 -7.73
C MET A 131 8.53 3.42 -8.14
N TRP A 132 7.47 3.54 -7.34
CA TRP A 132 6.44 4.56 -7.59
C TRP A 132 7.01 5.98 -7.54
N ALA A 133 7.84 6.28 -6.55
CA ALA A 133 8.48 7.58 -6.40
C ALA A 133 9.43 7.89 -7.58
N ILE A 134 10.26 6.92 -7.98
CA ILE A 134 11.21 7.08 -9.09
C ILE A 134 10.50 7.32 -10.42
N THR A 135 9.46 6.56 -10.73
CA THR A 135 8.72 6.69 -12.01
C THR A 135 8.01 8.04 -12.18
N ARG A 136 7.84 8.78 -11.10
CA ARG A 136 7.27 10.14 -11.10
C ARG A 136 8.31 11.26 -11.04
N GLY A 137 9.58 10.94 -11.33
CA GLY A 137 10.67 11.91 -11.34
C GLY A 137 11.29 12.17 -9.95
N GLY A 138 10.88 11.46 -8.91
CA GLY A 138 11.54 11.52 -7.62
C GLY A 138 12.97 10.94 -7.67
N PHE A 139 13.91 11.56 -6.96
CA PHE A 139 15.31 11.15 -6.86
C PHE A 139 16.14 11.29 -8.17
N LEU A 140 15.70 12.07 -9.15
CA LEU A 140 16.42 12.27 -10.40
C LEU A 140 17.26 13.58 -10.42
N ASP A 141 17.44 14.23 -9.28
CA ASP A 141 18.25 15.44 -9.11
C ASP A 141 19.71 15.12 -8.79
#